data_420f1a111184c8a380598b6d49d25e82
#
_entry.id   420f1a111184c8a380598b6d49d25e82
#
_cell.length_a   1.000
_cell.length_b   1.000
_cell.length_c   1.000
_cell.angle_alpha   90.00
_cell.angle_beta   90.00
_cell.angle_gamma   90.00
#
_symmetry.space_group_name_H-M   'P 1'
#
loop_
_entity.id
_entity.type
_entity.pdbx_description
1 polymer ?
#
loop_
_entity_poly.entity_id
_entity_poly.type
_entity_poly.pdbx_seq_one_letter_code
_entity_poly.pdbx_strand_id
1 'polypeptide(L)'
;MAKFGVYIPNSNSHVQYYFTSLAVWTANLPEQLMIACVAKSASPISEASMKDFGNDICHTPHTAKVIINHIYELAKNVNPWDLTHFQKLAKLLFLSRVYLPFWCDWLFSNLYVFLVLEILHTLDKFFFNHILKWCKEVIGDELNKIFKAQYKHIVAYHFTGGVSYVKQITKQEHHDIQRTLVTIIATTPNIDPSFLQAIRAMINFIYQAQSPVYTKSSIKKMEHALHEFHDHKHVS
;
A
#
# COMPACT_ATOMS: atom_id res chain seq x y z
N MET A 1 -19.86 -7.78 20.77
CA MET A 1 -20.70 -7.99 19.56
C MET A 1 -20.05 -8.97 18.57
N ALA A 2 -18.80 -8.78 18.16
CA ALA A 2 -18.16 -9.71 17.21
C ALA A 2 -18.06 -11.16 17.70
N LYS A 3 -17.95 -11.40 19.01
CA LYS A 3 -17.80 -12.74 19.61
C LYS A 3 -19.12 -13.36 20.04
N PHE A 4 -20.00 -12.58 20.64
CA PHE A 4 -21.21 -13.11 21.31
C PHE A 4 -22.51 -12.74 20.63
N GLY A 5 -22.49 -11.95 19.56
CA GLY A 5 -23.70 -11.46 18.92
C GLY A 5 -24.61 -10.65 19.85
N VAL A 6 -25.68 -10.12 19.31
CA VAL A 6 -26.68 -9.33 20.04
C VAL A 6 -28.08 -9.62 19.47
N TYR A 7 -29.09 -9.76 20.33
CA TYR A 7 -30.47 -9.83 19.89
C TYR A 7 -30.99 -8.42 19.63
N ILE A 8 -31.40 -8.15 18.41
CA ILE A 8 -31.95 -6.85 17.99
C ILE A 8 -33.30 -7.07 17.30
N PRO A 9 -34.38 -6.36 17.69
CA PRO A 9 -35.63 -6.39 16.95
C PRO A 9 -35.46 -5.67 15.60
N ASN A 10 -35.98 -6.26 14.54
CA ASN A 10 -36.08 -5.59 13.24
C ASN A 10 -37.31 -4.69 13.17
N SER A 11 -37.52 -3.99 12.02
CA SER A 11 -38.65 -3.09 11.80
C SER A 11 -40.05 -3.76 11.96
N ASN A 12 -40.12 -5.09 11.86
CA ASN A 12 -41.35 -5.87 12.03
C ASN A 12 -41.47 -6.50 13.44
N SER A 13 -40.70 -6.00 14.41
CA SER A 13 -40.64 -6.50 15.78
C SER A 13 -40.18 -7.96 15.95
N HIS A 14 -39.62 -8.56 14.88
CA HIS A 14 -39.00 -9.88 15.00
C HIS A 14 -37.59 -9.73 15.58
N VAL A 15 -37.29 -10.49 16.62
CA VAL A 15 -35.98 -10.51 17.24
C VAL A 15 -35.04 -11.40 16.43
N GLN A 16 -33.94 -10.81 15.98
CA GLN A 16 -32.90 -11.50 15.25
C GLN A 16 -31.56 -11.45 16.01
N TYR A 17 -30.75 -12.46 15.82
CA TYR A 17 -29.43 -12.56 16.44
C TYR A 17 -28.37 -12.07 15.47
N TYR A 18 -27.74 -10.97 15.80
CA TYR A 18 -26.75 -10.30 14.93
C TYR A 18 -25.33 -10.50 15.41
N PHE A 19 -24.43 -10.81 14.49
CA PHE A 19 -22.99 -10.71 14.67
C PHE A 19 -22.47 -9.53 13.87
N THR A 20 -21.61 -8.73 14.48
CA THR A 20 -20.91 -7.64 13.77
C THR A 20 -19.47 -8.07 13.54
N SER A 21 -19.03 -8.06 12.28
CA SER A 21 -17.62 -8.22 11.91
C SER A 21 -17.03 -6.89 11.47
N LEU A 22 -15.75 -6.69 11.70
CA LEU A 22 -15.04 -5.57 11.10
C LEU A 22 -14.87 -5.86 9.61
N ALA A 23 -15.54 -5.07 8.78
CA ALA A 23 -15.51 -5.27 7.34
C ALA A 23 -14.28 -4.63 6.70
N VAL A 24 -13.91 -3.41 7.11
CA VAL A 24 -12.82 -2.62 6.53
C VAL A 24 -12.19 -1.72 7.58
N TRP A 25 -10.87 -1.66 7.58
CA TRP A 25 -10.08 -0.66 8.28
C TRP A 25 -9.07 -0.05 7.31
N THR A 26 -9.31 1.18 6.90
CA THR A 26 -8.39 1.94 6.06
C THR A 26 -7.37 2.66 6.93
N ALA A 27 -6.10 2.41 6.71
CA ALA A 27 -5.03 2.97 7.52
C ALA A 27 -3.77 3.25 6.68
N ASN A 28 -2.93 4.16 7.17
CA ASN A 28 -1.58 4.32 6.64
C ASN A 28 -0.69 3.13 7.04
N LEU A 29 0.45 2.95 6.36
CA LEU A 29 1.33 1.80 6.59
C LEU A 29 1.77 1.62 8.06
N PRO A 30 2.22 2.65 8.81
CA PRO A 30 2.57 2.49 10.22
C PRO A 30 1.43 1.97 11.10
N GLU A 31 0.22 2.46 10.88
CA GLU A 31 -0.96 2.01 11.62
C GLU A 31 -1.34 0.57 11.24
N GLN A 32 -1.26 0.20 9.95
CA GLN A 32 -1.49 -1.17 9.51
C GLN A 32 -0.52 -2.16 10.14
N LEU A 33 0.78 -1.83 10.22
CA LEU A 33 1.79 -2.65 10.89
C LEU A 33 1.48 -2.83 12.37
N MET A 34 1.00 -1.77 13.02
CA MET A 34 0.60 -1.82 14.43
C MET A 34 -0.62 -2.73 14.61
N ILE A 35 -1.66 -2.58 13.79
CA ILE A 35 -2.87 -3.41 13.83
C ILE A 35 -2.55 -4.87 13.52
N ALA A 36 -1.76 -5.14 12.50
CA ALA A 36 -1.33 -6.48 12.14
C ALA A 36 -0.37 -7.13 13.13
N CYS A 37 0.15 -6.36 14.09
CA CYS A 37 1.14 -6.81 15.08
C CYS A 37 2.43 -7.32 14.46
N VAL A 38 2.83 -6.78 13.31
CA VAL A 38 4.07 -7.12 12.61
C VAL A 38 5.13 -6.03 12.71
N ALA A 39 6.39 -6.41 12.48
CA ALA A 39 7.51 -5.49 12.50
C ALA A 39 7.54 -4.59 11.25
N LYS A 40 8.27 -3.46 11.31
CA LYS A 40 8.45 -2.53 10.17
C LYS A 40 9.09 -3.18 8.93
N SER A 41 9.76 -4.31 9.11
CA SER A 41 10.41 -5.08 8.04
C SER A 41 9.51 -6.16 7.42
N ALA A 42 8.25 -6.19 7.76
CA ALA A 42 7.26 -7.15 7.27
C ALA A 42 6.09 -6.45 6.58
N SER A 43 5.38 -7.17 5.72
CA SER A 43 4.11 -6.71 5.16
C SER A 43 2.98 -6.86 6.20
N PRO A 44 2.06 -5.91 6.33
CA PRO A 44 0.90 -6.05 7.23
C PRO A 44 -0.17 -7.02 6.71
N ILE A 45 -0.16 -7.35 5.42
CA ILE A 45 -1.21 -8.15 4.77
C ILE A 45 -0.72 -9.49 4.20
N SER A 46 0.60 -9.70 4.12
CA SER A 46 1.20 -10.93 3.59
C SER A 46 2.47 -11.33 4.35
N GLU A 47 2.92 -12.55 4.16
CA GLU A 47 4.15 -13.07 4.79
C GLU A 47 5.44 -12.50 4.17
N ALA A 48 5.33 -11.55 3.25
CA ALA A 48 6.49 -10.88 2.65
C ALA A 48 7.29 -10.08 3.68
N SER A 49 8.59 -10.22 3.62
CA SER A 49 9.57 -9.45 4.40
C SER A 49 10.23 -8.36 3.55
N MET A 50 11.05 -7.51 4.16
CA MET A 50 11.79 -6.45 3.45
C MET A 50 12.64 -6.99 2.27
N LYS A 51 13.09 -8.25 2.32
CA LYS A 51 13.87 -8.88 1.26
C LYS A 51 13.03 -9.20 0.01
N ASP A 52 11.73 -9.32 0.20
CA ASP A 52 10.77 -9.71 -0.83
C ASP A 52 10.09 -8.50 -1.45
N PHE A 53 10.23 -7.30 -0.83
CA PHE A 53 9.58 -6.09 -1.32
C PHE A 53 10.14 -5.69 -2.69
N GLY A 54 9.24 -5.52 -3.64
CA GLY A 54 9.57 -5.16 -5.02
C GLY A 54 9.83 -6.34 -5.95
N ASN A 55 9.71 -7.60 -5.49
CA ASN A 55 9.63 -8.75 -6.40
C ASN A 55 8.23 -8.84 -7.05
N ASP A 56 8.08 -9.71 -8.04
CA ASP A 56 6.84 -9.96 -8.79
C ASP A 56 6.05 -11.17 -8.27
N ILE A 57 6.42 -11.68 -7.08
CA ILE A 57 5.84 -12.89 -6.51
C ILE A 57 4.65 -12.51 -5.62
N CYS A 58 3.55 -13.25 -5.77
CA CYS A 58 2.41 -13.17 -4.88
C CYS A 58 2.71 -13.96 -3.59
N HIS A 59 2.79 -13.28 -2.46
CA HIS A 59 3.07 -13.89 -1.16
C HIS A 59 1.79 -14.34 -0.47
N THR A 60 1.93 -15.38 0.38
CA THR A 60 0.84 -15.90 1.21
C THR A 60 0.24 -14.80 2.09
N PRO A 61 -1.09 -14.63 2.13
CA PRO A 61 -1.71 -13.65 2.99
C PRO A 61 -1.51 -13.94 4.49
N HIS A 62 -1.29 -12.91 5.29
CA HIS A 62 -1.31 -13.01 6.74
C HIS A 62 -2.72 -13.34 7.24
N THR A 63 -2.89 -14.50 7.85
CA THR A 63 -4.12 -14.80 8.59
C THR A 63 -3.95 -14.49 10.07
N ALA A 64 -5.05 -14.14 10.74
CA ALA A 64 -5.06 -13.94 12.19
C ALA A 64 -4.50 -15.17 12.93
N LYS A 65 -4.85 -16.38 12.46
CA LYS A 65 -4.39 -17.66 13.05
C LYS A 65 -2.87 -17.81 13.00
N VAL A 66 -2.24 -17.48 11.88
CA VAL A 66 -0.77 -17.58 11.72
C VAL A 66 -0.06 -16.64 12.69
N ILE A 67 -0.49 -15.38 12.74
CA ILE A 67 0.13 -14.38 13.62
C ILE A 67 -0.06 -14.76 15.10
N ILE A 68 -1.26 -15.16 15.50
CA ILE A 68 -1.56 -15.58 16.88
C ILE A 68 -0.74 -16.80 17.27
N ASN A 69 -0.61 -17.79 16.39
CA ASN A 69 0.21 -18.98 16.66
C ASN A 69 1.67 -18.59 16.90
N HIS A 70 2.25 -17.73 16.07
CA HIS A 70 3.62 -17.25 16.27
C HIS A 70 3.80 -16.50 17.60
N ILE A 71 2.83 -15.65 17.97
CA ILE A 71 2.84 -14.95 19.25
C ILE A 71 2.78 -15.94 20.43
N TYR A 72 1.92 -16.94 20.37
CA TYR A 72 1.77 -17.93 21.43
C TYR A 72 2.99 -18.85 21.55
N GLU A 73 3.57 -19.29 20.44
CA GLU A 73 4.82 -20.06 20.48
C GLU A 73 5.97 -19.25 21.09
N LEU A 74 6.08 -17.97 20.76
CA LEU A 74 7.04 -17.08 21.39
C LEU A 74 6.78 -16.96 22.91
N ALA A 75 5.53 -16.78 23.31
CA ALA A 75 5.14 -16.60 24.72
C ALA A 75 5.34 -17.85 25.60
N LYS A 76 5.42 -19.03 25.00
CA LYS A 76 5.81 -20.26 25.73
C LYS A 76 7.26 -20.22 26.23
N ASN A 77 8.13 -19.53 25.47
CA ASN A 77 9.56 -19.53 25.73
C ASN A 77 10.05 -18.25 26.43
N VAL A 78 9.25 -17.17 26.36
CA VAL A 78 9.61 -15.86 26.90
C VAL A 78 8.41 -15.22 27.56
N ASN A 79 8.64 -14.70 28.77
CA ASN A 79 7.60 -13.96 29.47
C ASN A 79 7.20 -12.70 28.69
N PRO A 80 5.93 -12.58 28.25
CA PRO A 80 5.47 -11.41 27.49
C PRO A 80 5.56 -10.08 28.25
N TRP A 81 5.64 -10.14 29.58
CA TRP A 81 5.78 -8.96 30.45
C TRP A 81 7.24 -8.47 30.57
N ASP A 82 8.23 -9.30 30.21
CA ASP A 82 9.59 -8.84 29.92
C ASP A 82 9.62 -8.24 28.51
N LEU A 83 9.18 -6.99 28.42
CA LEU A 83 9.00 -6.30 27.12
C LEU A 83 10.28 -6.25 26.30
N THR A 84 11.42 -6.10 26.94
CA THR A 84 12.72 -5.98 26.23
C THR A 84 13.10 -7.30 25.57
N HIS A 85 13.01 -8.39 26.32
CA HIS A 85 13.36 -9.73 25.83
C HIS A 85 12.33 -10.22 24.82
N PHE A 86 11.04 -10.07 25.13
CA PHE A 86 9.95 -10.44 24.23
C PHE A 86 10.06 -9.69 22.89
N GLN A 87 10.28 -8.38 22.90
CA GLN A 87 10.43 -7.58 21.68
C GLN A 87 11.64 -8.00 20.84
N LYS A 88 12.76 -8.33 21.49
CA LYS A 88 13.98 -8.77 20.80
C LYS A 88 13.72 -10.05 20.00
N LEU A 89 13.05 -11.02 20.60
CA LEU A 89 12.74 -12.30 19.93
C LEU A 89 11.58 -12.19 18.95
N ALA A 90 10.56 -11.39 19.26
CA ALA A 90 9.44 -11.10 18.35
C ALA A 90 9.93 -10.54 16.99
N LYS A 91 10.93 -9.66 17.00
CA LYS A 91 11.53 -9.12 15.78
C LYS A 91 12.14 -10.18 14.87
N LEU A 92 12.68 -11.26 15.42
CA LEU A 92 13.22 -12.37 14.62
C LEU A 92 12.14 -13.13 13.86
N LEU A 93 10.91 -13.07 14.35
CA LEU A 93 9.72 -13.65 13.73
C LEU A 93 8.91 -12.58 12.95
N PHE A 94 9.49 -11.42 12.66
CA PHE A 94 8.83 -10.28 12.03
C PHE A 94 7.58 -9.79 12.76
N LEU A 95 7.44 -10.07 14.05
CA LEU A 95 6.35 -9.60 14.90
C LEU A 95 6.70 -8.30 15.61
N SER A 96 5.66 -7.54 15.97
CA SER A 96 5.78 -6.43 16.91
C SER A 96 5.84 -6.95 18.35
N ARG A 97 5.87 -6.03 19.32
CA ARG A 97 5.88 -6.36 20.75
C ARG A 97 4.49 -6.65 21.35
N VAL A 98 3.47 -6.81 20.53
CA VAL A 98 2.10 -7.03 21.00
C VAL A 98 1.90 -8.52 21.31
N TYR A 99 1.58 -8.83 22.57
CA TYR A 99 1.27 -10.19 23.00
C TYR A 99 -0.19 -10.56 22.81
N LEU A 100 -1.09 -9.63 23.06
CA LEU A 100 -2.53 -9.88 22.96
C LEU A 100 -3.17 -8.87 22.00
N PRO A 101 -3.24 -9.18 20.70
CA PRO A 101 -3.91 -8.33 19.72
C PRO A 101 -5.39 -8.16 20.07
N PHE A 102 -5.92 -6.95 19.88
CA PHE A 102 -7.34 -6.67 20.21
C PHE A 102 -8.34 -7.48 19.37
N TRP A 103 -7.90 -8.00 18.24
CA TRP A 103 -8.70 -8.82 17.31
C TRP A 103 -8.46 -10.34 17.51
N CYS A 104 -7.67 -10.78 18.48
CA CYS A 104 -7.23 -12.18 18.62
C CYS A 104 -8.39 -13.17 18.81
N ASP A 105 -9.51 -12.73 19.33
CA ASP A 105 -10.71 -13.53 19.55
C ASP A 105 -11.85 -13.24 18.54
N TRP A 106 -11.54 -12.55 17.45
CA TRP A 106 -12.53 -12.24 16.42
C TRP A 106 -12.69 -13.41 15.44
N LEU A 107 -13.85 -14.06 15.49
CA LEU A 107 -14.10 -15.29 14.74
C LEU A 107 -14.21 -15.09 13.21
N PHE A 108 -14.67 -13.91 12.78
CA PHE A 108 -15.03 -13.64 11.38
C PHE A 108 -14.17 -12.57 10.72
N SER A 109 -13.05 -12.17 11.34
CA SER A 109 -12.21 -11.10 10.82
C SER A 109 -10.78 -11.59 10.60
N ASN A 110 -10.35 -11.64 9.35
CA ASN A 110 -8.95 -11.88 8.97
C ASN A 110 -8.28 -10.58 8.58
N LEU A 111 -7.06 -10.37 9.04
CA LEU A 111 -6.28 -9.15 8.81
C LEU A 111 -6.20 -8.77 7.34
N TYR A 112 -5.80 -9.69 6.48
CA TYR A 112 -5.65 -9.46 5.04
C TYR A 112 -6.98 -9.14 4.32
N VAL A 113 -8.12 -9.38 4.97
CA VAL A 113 -9.45 -9.05 4.42
C VAL A 113 -9.90 -7.66 4.83
N PHE A 114 -9.71 -7.29 6.10
CA PHE A 114 -10.23 -6.02 6.59
C PHE A 114 -9.22 -4.87 6.56
N LEU A 115 -7.90 -5.16 6.56
CA LEU A 115 -6.89 -4.12 6.39
C LEU A 115 -6.80 -3.71 4.93
N VAL A 116 -7.19 -2.48 4.65
CA VAL A 116 -7.15 -1.92 3.30
C VAL A 116 -6.07 -0.86 3.22
N LEU A 117 -5.21 -0.99 2.21
CA LEU A 117 -4.18 -0.03 1.91
C LEU A 117 -4.82 1.30 1.47
N GLU A 118 -4.48 2.36 2.14
CA GLU A 118 -4.90 3.70 1.75
C GLU A 118 -4.02 4.16 0.57
N ILE A 119 -4.66 4.56 -0.53
CA ILE A 119 -3.99 4.81 -1.81
C ILE A 119 -3.01 5.99 -1.73
N LEU A 120 -3.39 7.07 -1.04
CA LEU A 120 -2.56 8.26 -0.95
C LEU A 120 -1.21 7.99 -0.26
N HIS A 121 -1.22 7.28 0.87
CA HIS A 121 -0.01 6.99 1.65
C HIS A 121 0.73 5.72 1.20
N THR A 122 0.21 5.01 0.22
CA THR A 122 0.86 3.83 -0.38
C THR A 122 1.25 4.11 -1.82
N LEU A 123 0.32 4.07 -2.76
CA LEU A 123 0.62 4.15 -4.18
C LEU A 123 1.08 5.55 -4.62
N ASP A 124 0.39 6.61 -4.19
CA ASP A 124 0.78 7.98 -4.55
C ASP A 124 2.10 8.37 -3.88
N LYS A 125 2.31 7.95 -2.63
CA LYS A 125 3.59 8.17 -1.94
C LYS A 125 4.72 7.35 -2.54
N PHE A 126 4.46 6.11 -2.98
CA PHE A 126 5.43 5.31 -3.73
C PHE A 126 5.79 6.00 -5.04
N PHE A 127 4.80 6.45 -5.79
CA PHE A 127 5.01 7.22 -7.02
C PHE A 127 5.93 8.43 -6.78
N PHE A 128 5.63 9.23 -5.78
CA PHE A 128 6.41 10.42 -5.46
C PHE A 128 7.83 10.12 -5.00
N ASN A 129 7.99 9.16 -4.09
CA ASN A 129 9.28 8.86 -3.47
C ASN A 129 10.23 8.06 -4.38
N HIS A 130 9.69 7.29 -5.31
CA HIS A 130 10.47 6.40 -6.16
C HIS A 130 10.36 6.78 -7.64
N ILE A 131 9.17 6.72 -8.22
CA ILE A 131 8.98 6.94 -9.67
C ILE A 131 9.43 8.35 -10.08
N LEU A 132 8.92 9.36 -9.39
CA LEU A 132 9.31 10.74 -9.69
C LEU A 132 10.79 11.01 -9.41
N LYS A 133 11.37 10.34 -8.41
CA LYS A 133 12.80 10.43 -8.12
C LYS A 133 13.63 9.82 -9.24
N TRP A 134 13.28 8.63 -9.74
CA TRP A 134 13.93 8.01 -10.88
C TRP A 134 13.84 8.91 -12.14
N CYS A 135 12.68 9.51 -12.40
CA CYS A 135 12.54 10.46 -13.49
C CYS A 135 13.47 11.68 -13.34
N LYS A 136 13.65 12.17 -12.11
CA LYS A 136 14.61 13.27 -11.85
C LYS A 136 16.06 12.85 -12.07
N GLU A 137 16.42 11.64 -11.69
CA GLU A 137 17.78 11.10 -11.89
C GLU A 137 18.09 10.91 -13.37
N VAL A 138 17.12 10.44 -14.17
CA VAL A 138 17.30 10.16 -15.61
C VAL A 138 17.20 11.44 -16.45
N ILE A 139 16.24 12.33 -16.18
CA ILE A 139 15.95 13.52 -17.00
C ILE A 139 16.74 14.75 -16.51
N GLY A 140 17.09 14.78 -15.22
CA GLY A 140 17.81 15.89 -14.61
C GLY A 140 16.97 17.17 -14.50
N ASP A 141 17.64 18.32 -14.62
CA ASP A 141 17.01 19.63 -14.46
C ASP A 141 15.97 19.96 -15.54
N GLU A 142 16.02 19.29 -16.68
CA GLU A 142 15.07 19.49 -17.78
C GLU A 142 13.63 19.15 -17.34
N LEU A 143 13.45 18.15 -16.48
CA LEU A 143 12.15 17.81 -15.90
C LEU A 143 11.48 19.03 -15.23
N ASN A 144 12.24 19.79 -14.44
CA ASN A 144 11.72 21.00 -13.79
C ASN A 144 11.38 22.11 -14.79
N LYS A 145 12.19 22.28 -15.84
CA LYS A 145 11.93 23.29 -16.88
C LYS A 145 10.65 22.99 -17.62
N ILE A 146 10.42 21.72 -17.99
CA ILE A 146 9.21 21.32 -18.71
C ILE A 146 7.97 21.51 -17.84
N PHE A 147 8.01 21.11 -16.54
CA PHE A 147 6.89 21.34 -15.62
C PHE A 147 6.60 22.84 -15.40
N LYS A 148 7.61 23.70 -15.35
CA LYS A 148 7.44 25.16 -15.28
C LYS A 148 6.82 25.74 -16.54
N ALA A 149 7.17 25.20 -17.71
CA ALA A 149 6.69 25.67 -19.01
C ALA A 149 5.26 25.22 -19.35
N GLN A 150 4.66 24.33 -18.57
CA GLN A 150 3.29 23.89 -18.80
C GLN A 150 2.29 25.04 -18.69
N TYR A 151 1.29 25.04 -19.58
CA TYR A 151 0.22 26.00 -19.52
C TYR A 151 -0.61 25.86 -18.24
N LYS A 152 -1.00 27.01 -17.66
CA LYS A 152 -1.94 27.03 -16.54
C LYS A 152 -3.32 26.55 -17.00
N HIS A 153 -3.70 25.37 -16.57
CA HIS A 153 -5.05 24.87 -16.76
C HIS A 153 -5.94 25.26 -15.57
N ILE A 154 -7.22 25.60 -15.84
CA ILE A 154 -8.15 26.03 -14.79
C ILE A 154 -8.38 24.96 -13.71
N VAL A 155 -8.16 23.68 -14.04
CA VAL A 155 -8.45 22.53 -13.17
C VAL A 155 -7.16 21.78 -12.72
N ALA A 156 -5.98 22.15 -13.23
CA ALA A 156 -4.72 21.48 -12.92
C ALA A 156 -3.78 22.40 -12.15
N TYR A 157 -3.06 21.84 -11.19
CA TYR A 157 -2.04 22.57 -10.44
C TYR A 157 -0.85 22.92 -11.35
N HIS A 158 -0.42 24.19 -11.27
CA HIS A 158 0.75 24.64 -12.03
C HIS A 158 2.00 24.68 -11.16
N PHE A 159 2.98 23.85 -11.46
CA PHE A 159 4.24 23.70 -10.73
C PHE A 159 5.24 24.82 -11.08
N THR A 160 4.97 26.06 -10.64
CA THR A 160 5.79 27.24 -10.95
C THR A 160 7.27 27.10 -10.54
N GLY A 161 7.54 26.34 -9.47
CA GLY A 161 8.89 26.01 -9.02
C GLY A 161 9.49 24.75 -9.65
N GLY A 162 8.70 24.01 -10.45
CA GLY A 162 9.02 22.64 -10.86
C GLY A 162 8.66 21.62 -9.78
N VAL A 163 8.72 20.34 -10.12
CA VAL A 163 8.30 19.23 -9.24
C VAL A 163 9.35 18.80 -8.23
N SER A 164 10.62 19.17 -8.41
CA SER A 164 11.71 18.73 -7.55
C SER A 164 11.70 19.36 -6.17
N TYR A 165 11.08 20.51 -6.01
CA TYR A 165 11.09 21.29 -4.76
C TYR A 165 9.84 21.09 -3.91
N VAL A 166 8.88 20.29 -4.38
CA VAL A 166 7.64 20.04 -3.66
C VAL A 166 7.92 19.07 -2.52
N LYS A 167 7.65 19.49 -1.27
CA LYS A 167 7.89 18.69 -0.06
C LYS A 167 6.66 17.91 0.39
N GLN A 168 5.50 18.51 0.22
CA GLN A 168 4.21 17.89 0.51
C GLN A 168 3.32 18.06 -0.71
N ILE A 169 2.63 16.99 -1.08
CA ILE A 169 1.78 16.94 -2.28
C ILE A 169 0.40 16.48 -1.85
N THR A 170 -0.62 17.19 -2.34
CA THR A 170 -2.01 16.79 -2.22
C THR A 170 -2.33 15.68 -3.22
N LYS A 171 -3.45 14.97 -3.01
CA LYS A 171 -3.93 13.95 -3.96
C LYS A 171 -4.10 14.51 -5.38
N GLN A 172 -4.62 15.73 -5.50
CA GLN A 172 -4.82 16.37 -6.80
C GLN A 172 -3.47 16.65 -7.50
N GLU A 173 -2.50 17.16 -6.79
CA GLU A 173 -1.16 17.42 -7.33
C GLU A 173 -0.46 16.12 -7.77
N HIS A 174 -0.64 15.00 -7.04
CA HIS A 174 -0.16 13.68 -7.49
C HIS A 174 -0.76 13.32 -8.85
N HIS A 175 -2.08 13.45 -9.01
CA HIS A 175 -2.76 13.17 -10.26
C HIS A 175 -2.28 14.06 -11.40
N ASP A 176 -2.05 15.35 -11.14
CA ASP A 176 -1.60 16.29 -12.16
C ASP A 176 -0.18 15.97 -12.65
N ILE A 177 0.73 15.57 -11.73
CA ILE A 177 2.05 15.07 -12.12
C ILE A 177 1.94 13.77 -12.92
N GLN A 178 1.17 12.80 -12.44
CA GLN A 178 1.01 11.50 -13.10
C GLN A 178 0.48 11.65 -14.54
N ARG A 179 -0.49 12.51 -14.76
CA ARG A 179 -1.11 12.77 -16.08
C ARG A 179 -0.11 13.30 -17.10
N THR A 180 0.84 14.11 -16.68
CA THR A 180 1.76 14.83 -17.56
C THR A 180 3.11 14.14 -17.70
N LEU A 181 3.51 13.34 -16.71
CA LEU A 181 4.86 12.77 -16.62
C LEU A 181 5.19 11.85 -17.81
N VAL A 182 4.26 10.98 -18.23
CA VAL A 182 4.49 10.07 -19.37
C VAL A 182 4.76 10.86 -20.67
N THR A 183 3.99 11.92 -20.91
CA THR A 183 4.19 12.78 -22.09
C THR A 183 5.55 13.49 -22.03
N ILE A 184 5.93 13.99 -20.86
CA ILE A 184 7.22 14.64 -20.65
C ILE A 184 8.38 13.67 -20.97
N ILE A 185 8.32 12.47 -20.42
CA ILE A 185 9.37 11.45 -20.67
C ILE A 185 9.42 11.09 -22.15
N ALA A 186 8.27 10.88 -22.79
CA ALA A 186 8.18 10.52 -24.20
C ALA A 186 8.74 11.60 -25.17
N THR A 187 8.73 12.87 -24.75
CA THR A 187 9.26 13.99 -25.53
C THR A 187 10.70 14.34 -25.20
N THR A 188 11.27 13.74 -24.16
CA THR A 188 12.67 13.98 -23.76
C THR A 188 13.60 13.16 -24.66
N PRO A 189 14.60 13.78 -25.31
CA PRO A 189 15.53 13.05 -26.17
C PRO A 189 16.39 12.07 -25.38
N ASN A 190 16.82 11.00 -26.05
CA ASN A 190 17.76 9.99 -25.53
C ASN A 190 17.26 9.22 -24.28
N ILE A 191 15.96 9.16 -24.05
CA ILE A 191 15.38 8.31 -23.00
C ILE A 191 15.23 6.88 -23.54
N ASP A 192 15.63 5.90 -22.71
CA ASP A 192 15.42 4.49 -23.02
C ASP A 192 13.91 4.18 -23.11
N PRO A 193 13.45 3.56 -24.21
CA PRO A 193 12.05 3.18 -24.37
C PRO A 193 11.52 2.27 -23.25
N SER A 194 12.36 1.39 -22.68
CA SER A 194 11.96 0.52 -21.56
C SER A 194 11.70 1.32 -20.29
N PHE A 195 12.49 2.39 -20.04
CA PHE A 195 12.20 3.29 -18.92
C PHE A 195 10.83 3.95 -19.05
N LEU A 196 10.50 4.47 -20.24
CA LEU A 196 9.17 5.04 -20.51
C LEU A 196 8.05 4.01 -20.31
N GLN A 197 8.26 2.77 -20.76
CA GLN A 197 7.29 1.68 -20.61
C GLN A 197 7.07 1.34 -19.14
N ALA A 198 8.14 1.23 -18.33
CA ALA A 198 8.04 1.00 -16.89
C ALA A 198 7.23 2.09 -16.18
N ILE A 199 7.54 3.37 -16.45
CA ILE A 199 6.82 4.48 -15.82
C ILE A 199 5.35 4.49 -16.23
N ARG A 200 5.05 4.27 -17.52
CA ARG A 200 3.68 4.20 -18.03
C ARG A 200 2.89 3.04 -17.40
N ALA A 201 3.50 1.86 -17.30
CA ALA A 201 2.90 0.70 -16.70
C ALA A 201 2.54 0.93 -15.22
N MET A 202 3.44 1.52 -14.45
CA MET A 202 3.18 1.85 -13.04
C MET A 202 2.08 2.90 -12.89
N ILE A 203 2.06 3.94 -13.70
CA ILE A 203 0.98 4.95 -13.67
C ILE A 203 -0.36 4.30 -14.03
N ASN A 204 -0.41 3.42 -15.03
CA ASN A 204 -1.61 2.68 -15.39
C ASN A 204 -2.10 1.80 -14.23
N PHE A 205 -1.19 1.12 -13.52
CA PHE A 205 -1.52 0.36 -12.32
C PHE A 205 -2.15 1.23 -11.25
N ILE A 206 -1.53 2.39 -10.93
CA ILE A 206 -2.03 3.33 -9.92
C ILE A 206 -3.43 3.84 -10.27
N TYR A 207 -3.68 4.21 -11.53
CA TYR A 207 -5.01 4.66 -11.97
C TYR A 207 -6.07 3.57 -11.86
N GLN A 208 -5.73 2.34 -12.23
CA GLN A 208 -6.65 1.21 -12.13
C GLN A 208 -6.95 0.85 -10.66
N ALA A 209 -5.94 0.95 -9.79
CA ALA A 209 -6.10 0.73 -8.35
C ALA A 209 -7.01 1.76 -7.65
N GLN A 210 -7.31 2.88 -8.29
CA GLN A 210 -8.23 3.91 -7.78
C GLN A 210 -9.69 3.69 -8.24
N SER A 211 -9.95 2.63 -9.01
CA SER A 211 -11.30 2.35 -9.48
C SER A 211 -12.25 2.04 -8.31
N PRO A 212 -13.43 2.65 -8.26
CA PRO A 212 -14.41 2.37 -7.21
C PRO A 212 -15.02 0.96 -7.32
N VAL A 213 -14.86 0.31 -8.47
CA VAL A 213 -15.40 -1.03 -8.73
C VAL A 213 -14.37 -1.87 -9.47
N TYR A 214 -14.13 -3.08 -8.95
CA TYR A 214 -13.26 -4.06 -9.59
C TYR A 214 -14.06 -5.17 -10.25
N THR A 215 -13.80 -5.41 -11.52
CA THR A 215 -14.28 -6.56 -12.28
C THR A 215 -13.12 -7.54 -12.50
N LYS A 216 -13.43 -8.78 -12.85
CA LYS A 216 -12.38 -9.75 -13.24
C LYS A 216 -11.49 -9.22 -14.36
N SER A 217 -12.06 -8.46 -15.30
CA SER A 217 -11.30 -7.83 -16.39
C SER A 217 -10.39 -6.71 -15.90
N SER A 218 -10.86 -5.84 -14.99
CA SER A 218 -10.02 -4.75 -14.46
C SER A 218 -8.88 -5.28 -13.59
N ILE A 219 -9.11 -6.33 -12.81
CA ILE A 219 -8.05 -6.99 -12.03
C ILE A 219 -6.97 -7.54 -12.96
N LYS A 220 -7.33 -8.26 -14.03
CA LYS A 220 -6.37 -8.76 -15.02
C LYS A 220 -5.56 -7.63 -15.70
N LYS A 221 -6.18 -6.48 -15.93
CA LYS A 221 -5.46 -5.32 -16.48
C LYS A 221 -4.46 -4.75 -15.48
N MET A 222 -4.82 -4.73 -14.18
CA MET A 222 -3.89 -4.32 -13.12
C MET A 222 -2.70 -5.28 -13.01
N GLU A 223 -2.96 -6.58 -13.01
CA GLU A 223 -1.93 -7.62 -13.01
C GLU A 223 -1.00 -7.45 -14.22
N HIS A 224 -1.56 -7.25 -15.41
CA HIS A 224 -0.77 -7.03 -16.63
C HIS A 224 0.10 -5.76 -16.53
N ALA A 225 -0.46 -4.64 -16.04
CA ALA A 225 0.31 -3.42 -15.86
C ALA A 225 1.44 -3.59 -14.84
N LEU A 226 1.22 -4.37 -13.78
CA LEU A 226 2.26 -4.67 -12.80
C LEU A 226 3.36 -5.55 -13.39
N HIS A 227 3.03 -6.57 -14.17
CA HIS A 227 4.01 -7.41 -14.88
C HIS A 227 4.81 -6.57 -15.89
N GLU A 228 4.16 -5.74 -16.72
CA GLU A 228 4.83 -4.83 -17.65
C GLU A 228 5.85 -3.92 -16.93
N PHE A 229 5.49 -3.42 -15.74
CA PHE A 229 6.42 -2.66 -14.91
C PHE A 229 7.63 -3.51 -14.48
N HIS A 230 7.41 -4.74 -14.01
CA HIS A 230 8.49 -5.62 -13.56
C HIS A 230 9.43 -6.03 -14.70
N ASP A 231 8.90 -6.24 -15.90
CA ASP A 231 9.69 -6.57 -17.08
C ASP A 231 10.65 -5.45 -17.50
N HIS A 232 10.26 -4.19 -17.25
CA HIS A 232 10.99 -3.00 -17.71
C HIS A 232 11.70 -2.21 -16.60
N LYS A 233 11.51 -2.51 -15.32
CA LYS A 233 12.06 -1.72 -14.20
C LYS A 233 13.57 -1.80 -14.01
N HIS A 234 14.24 -2.78 -14.62
CA HIS A 234 15.68 -3.02 -14.47
C HIS A 234 16.55 -2.28 -15.48
N VAL A 235 16.01 -1.28 -16.13
CA VAL A 235 16.76 -0.41 -17.04
C VAL A 235 17.61 0.53 -16.20
N SER A 236 18.91 0.39 -16.30
CA SER A 236 19.95 1.20 -15.64
C SER A 236 20.29 2.45 -16.45
#